data_781247bd06d259dd347cd53c33cb5681
#
_entry.id   781247bd06d259dd347cd53c33cb5681
#
_cell.length_a   1.000
_cell.length_b   1.000
_cell.length_c   1.000
_cell.angle_alpha   90.00
_cell.angle_beta   90.00
_cell.angle_gamma   90.00
#
_symmetry.space_group_name_H-M   'P 1'
#
loop_
_entity.id
_entity.type
_entity.pdbx_description
1 polymer ?
#
loop_
_entity_poly.entity_id
_entity_poly.type
_entity_poly.pdbx_seq_one_letter_code
_entity_poly.pdbx_strand_id
1 'polypeptide(L)'
;ITNDVAKQIADQYQKLTGIQDGYGQPNIDNKSFGLLARIDWNINQNHKLALRYQHNNSYDDNYGVDSKTYMFTNSGYRMNNKTNSIVAELTSHLGQNLYNEFRASASFIRDHRDVAYQGPTVQIKNVRGYDQKTNITVNIGTEYSSGANYLDQDIYTFEDNLSWYLGNHTLTFGTHNEIYRMKNLFIQAVNGSWYYNSLDLFMQDKPYQYSYKYTDPELTGGDTQWAPAMKSGQFGFYAQDKWDVSNNFNLTYGLRIDIPVIFNNPTENPTFNEYAAQQGFNARVGENPSAKVLFSPRVGFRWYTNDSHKTLLRGGVGIFTGRVPFVWLSNAFNNTGMEMKGTTINKKDAEGNYLNIA
;
A
#
# COMPACT_ATOMS: atom_id res chain seq x y z
N ILE A 1 -4.17 14.30 28.94
CA ILE A 1 -3.38 15.21 29.80
C ILE A 1 -4.22 16.38 30.22
N THR A 2 -3.80 17.13 31.28
CA THR A 2 -4.43 18.41 31.64
C THR A 2 -4.01 19.53 30.69
N ASN A 3 -4.80 20.60 30.63
CA ASN A 3 -4.46 21.77 29.81
C ASN A 3 -3.12 22.41 30.21
N ASP A 4 -2.83 22.43 31.52
CA ASP A 4 -1.57 23.00 32.03
C ASP A 4 -0.34 22.20 31.53
N VAL A 5 -0.43 20.87 31.56
CA VAL A 5 0.63 19.99 31.02
C VAL A 5 0.74 20.17 29.52
N ALA A 6 -0.37 20.25 28.79
CA ALA A 6 -0.35 20.49 27.34
C ALA A 6 0.32 21.84 27.01
N LYS A 7 -0.03 22.89 27.75
CA LYS A 7 0.60 24.21 27.59
C LYS A 7 2.09 24.16 27.86
N GLN A 8 2.53 23.52 28.95
CA GLN A 8 3.96 23.38 29.26
C GLN A 8 4.74 22.68 28.13
N ILE A 9 4.14 21.62 27.57
CA ILE A 9 4.76 20.90 26.45
C ILE A 9 4.85 21.79 25.20
N ALA A 10 3.77 22.50 24.86
CA ALA A 10 3.75 23.42 23.71
C ALA A 10 4.78 24.55 23.85
N ASP A 11 4.84 25.18 25.02
CA ASP A 11 5.77 26.27 25.30
C ASP A 11 7.23 25.79 25.20
N GLN A 12 7.54 24.63 25.75
CA GLN A 12 8.88 24.03 25.64
C GLN A 12 9.23 23.65 24.20
N TYR A 13 8.28 23.06 23.46
CA TYR A 13 8.50 22.74 22.04
C TYR A 13 8.77 24.00 21.23
N GLN A 14 7.98 25.05 21.44
CA GLN A 14 8.19 26.34 20.77
C GLN A 14 9.56 26.96 21.14
N LYS A 15 9.97 26.85 22.40
CA LYS A 15 11.30 27.32 22.84
C LYS A 15 12.43 26.59 22.14
N LEU A 16 12.31 25.27 21.96
CA LEU A 16 13.35 24.44 21.36
C LEU A 16 13.41 24.56 19.82
N THR A 17 12.25 24.73 19.19
CA THR A 17 12.12 24.63 17.72
C THR A 17 11.77 25.93 17.02
N GLY A 18 11.29 26.92 17.76
CA GLY A 18 10.67 28.15 17.21
C GLY A 18 9.27 27.94 16.65
N ILE A 19 8.71 26.72 16.72
CA ILE A 19 7.44 26.36 16.11
C ILE A 19 6.34 26.30 17.17
N GLN A 20 5.22 26.94 16.91
CA GLN A 20 4.03 26.82 17.73
C GLN A 20 3.18 25.62 17.29
N ASP A 21 2.78 24.76 18.25
CA ASP A 21 1.87 23.66 18.00
C ASP A 21 0.62 23.80 18.90
N GLY A 22 -0.54 23.48 18.33
CA GLY A 22 -1.81 23.56 19.03
C GLY A 22 -2.10 22.29 19.85
N TYR A 23 -2.92 22.47 20.88
CA TYR A 23 -3.42 21.36 21.69
C TYR A 23 -4.94 21.50 21.89
N GLY A 24 -5.59 20.39 22.24
CA GLY A 24 -7.03 20.28 22.34
C GLY A 24 -7.57 19.26 21.35
N GLN A 25 -8.86 19.34 21.07
CA GLN A 25 -9.51 18.41 20.15
C GLN A 25 -9.39 18.93 18.72
N PRO A 26 -8.70 18.22 17.80
CA PRO A 26 -8.60 18.67 16.43
C PRO A 26 -9.95 18.55 15.72
N ASN A 27 -10.20 19.43 14.75
CA ASN A 27 -11.27 19.21 13.79
C ASN A 27 -10.84 18.11 12.83
N ILE A 28 -11.60 17.03 12.79
CA ILE A 28 -11.42 15.93 11.86
C ILE A 28 -12.46 16.08 10.75
N ASP A 29 -12.01 16.19 9.52
CA ASP A 29 -12.86 16.33 8.35
C ASP A 29 -12.53 15.22 7.34
N ASN A 30 -13.56 14.67 6.70
CA ASN A 30 -13.42 13.78 5.57
C ASN A 30 -14.39 14.18 4.47
N LYS A 31 -13.93 14.12 3.24
CA LYS A 31 -14.76 14.41 2.06
C LYS A 31 -14.42 13.47 0.93
N SER A 32 -15.43 13.12 0.17
CA SER A 32 -15.28 12.32 -1.03
C SER A 32 -16.15 12.89 -2.15
N PHE A 33 -15.57 12.98 -3.34
CA PHE A 33 -16.27 13.29 -4.56
C PHE A 33 -16.03 12.18 -5.57
N GLY A 34 -17.09 11.61 -6.11
CA GLY A 34 -17.06 10.57 -7.13
C GLY A 34 -17.80 10.98 -8.38
N LEU A 35 -17.23 10.72 -9.55
CA LEU A 35 -17.86 10.87 -10.86
C LEU A 35 -17.73 9.56 -11.62
N LEU A 36 -18.83 9.10 -12.21
CA LEU A 36 -18.89 7.96 -13.12
C LEU A 36 -19.56 8.41 -14.42
N ALA A 37 -18.89 8.16 -15.54
CA ALA A 37 -19.44 8.33 -16.88
C ALA A 37 -19.32 7.00 -17.65
N ARG A 38 -20.38 6.62 -18.38
CA ARG A 38 -20.39 5.42 -19.22
C ARG A 38 -21.06 5.71 -20.54
N ILE A 39 -20.49 5.18 -21.61
CA ILE A 39 -21.04 5.22 -22.96
C ILE A 39 -21.09 3.77 -23.45
N ASP A 40 -22.25 3.34 -23.90
CA ASP A 40 -22.46 2.05 -24.54
C ASP A 40 -22.76 2.29 -26.02
N TRP A 41 -21.98 1.68 -26.90
CA TRP A 41 -22.10 1.80 -28.34
C TRP A 41 -22.33 0.42 -28.97
N ASN A 42 -23.50 0.20 -29.49
CA ASN A 42 -23.81 -0.96 -30.32
C ASN A 42 -23.25 -0.72 -31.73
N ILE A 43 -22.01 -1.19 -31.98
CA ILE A 43 -21.32 -1.00 -33.29
C ILE A 43 -22.13 -1.67 -34.39
N ASN A 44 -22.60 -2.89 -34.12
CA ASN A 44 -23.53 -3.65 -34.96
C ASN A 44 -24.23 -4.72 -34.09
N GLN A 45 -24.95 -5.65 -34.73
CA GLN A 45 -25.70 -6.71 -34.02
C GLN A 45 -24.80 -7.67 -33.22
N ASN A 46 -23.53 -7.79 -33.61
CA ASN A 46 -22.58 -8.73 -32.99
C ASN A 46 -21.56 -8.08 -32.07
N HIS A 47 -21.37 -6.78 -32.14
CA HIS A 47 -20.33 -6.08 -31.41
C HIS A 47 -20.87 -4.90 -30.62
N LYS A 48 -20.57 -4.90 -29.32
CA LYS A 48 -20.91 -3.81 -28.41
C LYS A 48 -19.64 -3.33 -27.71
N LEU A 49 -19.38 -2.03 -27.75
CA LEU A 49 -18.30 -1.36 -27.01
C LEU A 49 -18.91 -0.59 -25.82
N ALA A 50 -18.36 -0.80 -24.64
CA ALA A 50 -18.63 0.03 -23.47
C ALA A 50 -17.37 0.77 -23.07
N LEU A 51 -17.47 2.10 -22.92
CA LEU A 51 -16.41 2.95 -22.38
C LEU A 51 -16.88 3.47 -21.02
N ARG A 52 -16.04 3.35 -20.02
CA ARG A 52 -16.31 3.83 -18.66
C ARG A 52 -15.13 4.66 -18.16
N TYR A 53 -15.44 5.82 -17.62
CA TYR A 53 -14.51 6.64 -16.85
C TYR A 53 -15.02 6.78 -15.42
N GLN A 54 -14.12 6.62 -14.46
CA GLN A 54 -14.40 6.84 -13.05
C GLN A 54 -13.35 7.76 -12.47
N HIS A 55 -13.80 8.80 -11.79
CA HIS A 55 -12.97 9.68 -10.98
C HIS A 55 -13.41 9.60 -9.53
N ASN A 56 -12.46 9.46 -8.62
CA ASN A 56 -12.67 9.59 -7.19
C ASN A 56 -11.59 10.53 -6.63
N ASN A 57 -12.01 11.47 -5.80
CA ASN A 57 -11.12 12.37 -5.08
C ASN A 57 -11.65 12.50 -3.64
N SER A 58 -10.84 12.08 -2.70
CA SER A 58 -11.22 12.07 -1.30
C SER A 58 -10.06 12.46 -0.41
N TYR A 59 -10.37 12.96 0.78
CA TYR A 59 -9.41 13.10 1.85
C TYR A 59 -10.00 12.70 3.19
N ASP A 60 -9.11 12.36 4.11
CA ASP A 60 -9.43 12.01 5.49
C ASP A 60 -8.35 12.57 6.41
N ASP A 61 -8.76 13.34 7.43
CA ASP A 61 -7.87 13.84 8.46
C ASP A 61 -7.62 12.75 9.50
N ASN A 62 -6.36 12.40 9.67
CA ASN A 62 -5.95 11.28 10.51
C ASN A 62 -5.16 11.77 11.73
N TYR A 63 -5.66 11.42 12.89
CA TYR A 63 -5.00 11.63 14.19
C TYR A 63 -4.96 10.30 14.92
N GLY A 64 -3.78 9.72 15.08
CA GLY A 64 -3.57 8.40 15.71
C GLY A 64 -3.77 8.41 17.22
N VAL A 65 -4.90 8.94 17.70
CA VAL A 65 -5.22 8.97 19.12
C VAL A 65 -5.84 7.66 19.58
N ASP A 66 -5.38 7.18 20.73
CA ASP A 66 -5.97 6.05 21.46
C ASP A 66 -6.00 6.37 22.98
N SER A 67 -6.38 5.38 23.78
CA SER A 67 -6.45 5.56 25.24
C SER A 67 -5.09 5.82 25.94
N LYS A 68 -3.99 5.65 25.23
CA LYS A 68 -2.61 5.77 25.74
C LYS A 68 -1.76 6.79 24.97
N THR A 69 -2.32 7.44 23.96
CA THR A 69 -1.61 8.38 23.11
C THR A 69 -2.37 9.70 23.02
N TYR A 70 -1.69 10.80 23.26
CA TYR A 70 -2.18 12.15 23.01
C TYR A 70 -1.36 12.79 21.89
N MET A 71 -2.03 13.41 20.93
CA MET A 71 -1.40 14.07 19.79
C MET A 71 -1.71 15.55 19.78
N PHE A 72 -0.70 16.37 19.54
CA PHE A 72 -0.84 17.78 19.25
C PHE A 72 -1.32 18.00 17.81
N THR A 73 -1.75 19.20 17.49
CA THR A 73 -2.42 19.51 16.22
C THR A 73 -1.53 19.19 15.00
N ASN A 74 -0.24 19.50 15.08
CA ASN A 74 0.69 19.25 13.96
C ASN A 74 1.09 17.76 13.83
N SER A 75 0.75 16.91 14.81
CA SER A 75 1.01 15.47 14.75
C SER A 75 -0.06 14.68 13.97
N GLY A 76 -1.08 15.36 13.45
CA GLY A 76 -2.01 14.79 12.47
C GLY A 76 -1.51 14.93 11.04
N TYR A 77 -2.15 14.20 10.13
CA TYR A 77 -1.94 14.35 8.69
C TYR A 77 -3.24 14.15 7.93
N ARG A 78 -3.32 14.73 6.73
CA ARG A 78 -4.40 14.50 5.80
C ARG A 78 -3.98 13.43 4.79
N MET A 79 -4.74 12.35 4.71
CA MET A 79 -4.58 11.34 3.67
C MET A 79 -5.44 11.73 2.46
N ASN A 80 -4.80 12.11 1.37
CA ASN A 80 -5.46 12.39 0.10
C ASN A 80 -5.41 11.16 -0.77
N ASN A 81 -6.55 10.80 -1.36
CA ASN A 81 -6.64 9.77 -2.38
C ASN A 81 -7.30 10.34 -3.64
N LYS A 82 -6.62 10.22 -4.77
CA LYS A 82 -7.14 10.59 -6.07
C LYS A 82 -6.99 9.41 -7.03
N THR A 83 -8.12 8.89 -7.50
CA THR A 83 -8.15 7.78 -8.46
C THR A 83 -8.84 8.21 -9.75
N ASN A 84 -8.20 7.94 -10.89
CA ASN A 84 -8.80 8.01 -12.21
C ASN A 84 -8.71 6.63 -12.84
N SER A 85 -9.81 6.12 -13.38
CA SER A 85 -9.86 4.83 -14.07
C SER A 85 -10.63 4.93 -15.36
N ILE A 86 -10.05 4.39 -16.43
CA ILE A 86 -10.68 4.28 -17.75
C ILE A 86 -10.75 2.79 -18.08
N VAL A 87 -11.91 2.34 -18.55
CA VAL A 87 -12.13 0.96 -18.97
C VAL A 87 -12.80 0.97 -20.35
N ALA A 88 -12.26 0.20 -21.28
CA ALA A 88 -12.88 -0.15 -22.54
C ALA A 88 -13.20 -1.65 -22.55
N GLU A 89 -14.43 -2.01 -22.84
CA GLU A 89 -14.91 -3.39 -22.91
C GLU A 89 -15.59 -3.63 -24.25
N LEU A 90 -15.08 -4.56 -25.03
CA LEU A 90 -15.64 -5.00 -26.30
C LEU A 90 -16.23 -6.39 -26.15
N THR A 91 -17.54 -6.49 -26.28
CA THR A 91 -18.27 -7.75 -26.30
C THR A 91 -18.59 -8.13 -27.74
N SER A 92 -18.29 -9.37 -28.13
CA SER A 92 -18.42 -9.86 -29.52
C SER A 92 -19.08 -11.22 -29.58
N HIS A 93 -20.12 -11.35 -30.37
CA HIS A 93 -20.70 -12.63 -30.81
C HIS A 93 -20.01 -13.05 -32.12
N LEU A 94 -19.15 -14.07 -32.06
CA LEU A 94 -18.35 -14.56 -33.17
C LEU A 94 -19.02 -15.81 -33.81
N GLY A 95 -20.22 -15.63 -34.33
CA GLY A 95 -21.06 -16.72 -34.86
C GLY A 95 -22.06 -17.21 -33.82
N GLN A 96 -22.53 -18.48 -33.97
CA GLN A 96 -23.61 -19.03 -33.12
C GLN A 96 -23.10 -19.51 -31.74
N ASN A 97 -21.88 -19.97 -31.67
CA ASN A 97 -21.35 -20.70 -30.51
C ASN A 97 -20.11 -20.05 -29.84
N LEU A 98 -19.68 -18.92 -30.35
CA LEU A 98 -18.53 -18.22 -29.81
C LEU A 98 -18.90 -16.83 -29.28
N TYR A 99 -18.47 -16.55 -28.07
CA TYR A 99 -18.63 -15.26 -27.42
C TYR A 99 -17.29 -14.80 -26.87
N ASN A 100 -16.90 -13.57 -27.20
CA ASN A 100 -15.65 -12.98 -26.72
C ASN A 100 -15.93 -11.70 -25.94
N GLU A 101 -15.21 -11.52 -24.85
CA GLU A 101 -15.17 -10.31 -24.06
C GLU A 101 -13.72 -9.87 -23.89
N PHE A 102 -13.36 -8.81 -24.57
CA PHE A 102 -12.08 -8.13 -24.41
C PHE A 102 -12.23 -6.91 -23.53
N ARG A 103 -11.34 -6.74 -22.54
CA ARG A 103 -11.31 -5.58 -21.65
C ARG A 103 -9.91 -5.01 -21.54
N ALA A 104 -9.79 -3.70 -21.70
CA ALA A 104 -8.57 -2.96 -21.41
C ALA A 104 -8.88 -1.86 -20.40
N SER A 105 -8.01 -1.69 -19.41
CA SER A 105 -8.17 -0.60 -18.43
C SER A 105 -6.84 0.05 -18.06
N ALA A 106 -6.93 1.32 -17.65
CA ALA A 106 -5.86 2.06 -17.03
C ALA A 106 -6.40 2.74 -15.77
N SER A 107 -5.70 2.57 -14.65
CA SER A 107 -6.02 3.19 -13.37
C SER A 107 -4.82 3.94 -12.83
N PHE A 108 -5.03 5.20 -12.44
CA PHE A 108 -4.03 6.10 -11.88
C PHE A 108 -4.45 6.44 -10.47
N ILE A 109 -3.71 5.95 -9.49
CA ILE A 109 -3.99 6.12 -8.05
C ILE A 109 -2.88 6.99 -7.46
N ARG A 110 -3.26 8.01 -6.70
CA ARG A 110 -2.35 8.96 -6.02
C ARG A 110 -2.78 9.05 -4.57
N ASP A 111 -1.97 8.44 -3.71
CA ASP A 111 -2.17 8.41 -2.26
C ASP A 111 -1.07 9.25 -1.61
N HIS A 112 -1.42 10.45 -1.13
CA HIS A 112 -0.46 11.41 -0.59
C HIS A 112 -0.84 11.80 0.82
N ARG A 113 0.16 11.95 1.70
CA ARG A 113 -0.02 12.50 3.04
C ARG A 113 0.43 13.94 3.07
N ASP A 114 -0.47 14.82 3.48
CA ASP A 114 -0.16 16.22 3.75
C ASP A 114 -0.09 16.44 5.25
N VAL A 115 0.94 17.11 5.71
CA VAL A 115 1.12 17.54 7.09
C VAL A 115 0.89 19.04 7.19
N ALA A 116 0.33 19.50 8.31
CA ALA A 116 0.03 20.92 8.51
C ALA A 116 1.31 21.77 8.56
N TYR A 117 2.41 21.18 9.03
CA TYR A 117 3.70 21.83 9.16
C TYR A 117 4.84 20.83 9.05
N GLN A 118 5.96 21.23 8.45
CA GLN A 118 7.18 20.44 8.38
C GLN A 118 8.14 20.88 9.51
N GLY A 119 8.20 20.10 10.57
CA GLY A 119 9.05 20.40 11.73
C GLY A 119 9.44 19.14 12.50
N PRO A 120 10.29 19.29 13.51
CA PRO A 120 10.77 18.16 14.30
C PRO A 120 9.63 17.39 14.95
N THR A 121 9.76 16.05 14.95
CA THR A 121 8.87 15.17 15.72
C THR A 121 9.42 15.02 17.14
N VAL A 122 8.56 15.16 18.14
CA VAL A 122 8.93 14.87 19.53
C VAL A 122 7.92 13.88 20.12
N GLN A 123 8.45 12.82 20.72
CA GLN A 123 7.67 11.84 21.48
C GLN A 123 8.09 11.84 22.95
N ILE A 124 7.14 12.02 23.84
CA ILE A 124 7.34 12.05 25.30
C ILE A 124 6.59 10.89 25.91
N LYS A 125 7.28 9.94 26.51
CA LYS A 125 6.70 8.79 27.22
C LYS A 125 6.38 9.11 28.67
N ASN A 126 5.57 8.27 29.30
CA ASN A 126 5.26 8.30 30.72
C ASN A 126 4.73 9.66 31.23
N VAL A 127 4.01 10.41 30.37
CA VAL A 127 3.30 11.60 30.79
C VAL A 127 2.06 11.19 31.57
N ARG A 128 1.77 11.84 32.71
CA ARG A 128 0.57 11.54 33.48
C ARG A 128 -0.70 11.93 32.72
N GLY A 129 -1.60 10.98 32.57
CA GLY A 129 -2.92 11.19 32.01
C GLY A 129 -3.79 12.10 32.89
N TYR A 130 -4.95 12.48 32.39
CA TYR A 130 -5.91 13.32 33.13
C TYR A 130 -6.32 12.70 34.47
N ASP A 131 -6.40 11.39 34.56
CA ASP A 131 -6.73 10.61 35.77
C ASP A 131 -5.59 10.58 36.82
N GLN A 132 -4.43 11.15 36.51
CA GLN A 132 -3.20 11.14 37.31
C GLN A 132 -2.65 9.73 37.65
N LYS A 133 -3.18 8.68 37.03
CA LYS A 133 -2.82 7.28 37.25
C LYS A 133 -2.22 6.63 36.03
N THR A 134 -2.82 6.84 34.86
CA THR A 134 -2.37 6.26 33.61
C THR A 134 -1.17 7.03 33.06
N ASN A 135 -0.17 6.29 32.60
CA ASN A 135 0.92 6.86 31.79
C ASN A 135 0.54 6.81 30.33
N ILE A 136 0.69 7.92 29.65
CA ILE A 136 0.42 8.05 28.22
C ILE A 136 1.67 8.51 27.47
N THR A 137 1.68 8.31 26.17
CA THR A 137 2.65 8.87 25.23
C THR A 137 2.07 10.14 24.63
N VAL A 138 2.88 11.19 24.57
CA VAL A 138 2.51 12.45 23.92
C VAL A 138 3.37 12.64 22.69
N ASN A 139 2.73 12.94 21.55
CA ASN A 139 3.39 13.31 20.31
C ASN A 139 3.11 14.78 19.99
N ILE A 140 4.15 15.54 19.66
CA ILE A 140 4.10 16.94 19.24
C ILE A 140 5.03 17.17 18.05
N GLY A 141 4.69 18.11 17.18
CA GLY A 141 5.36 18.33 15.90
C GLY A 141 4.86 17.40 14.81
N THR A 142 5.57 17.32 13.69
CA THR A 142 5.16 16.53 12.52
C THR A 142 5.05 15.03 12.83
N GLU A 143 4.04 14.36 12.30
CA GLU A 143 3.91 12.90 12.44
C GLU A 143 5.12 12.19 11.82
N TYR A 144 5.68 11.23 12.54
CA TYR A 144 6.95 10.53 12.27
C TYR A 144 7.10 9.99 10.83
N SER A 145 6.02 9.51 10.24
CA SER A 145 6.00 8.82 8.94
C SER A 145 5.37 9.65 7.81
N SER A 146 4.90 10.86 8.08
CA SER A 146 4.05 11.61 7.13
C SER A 146 4.74 12.82 6.49
N GLY A 147 5.89 13.26 7.03
CA GLY A 147 6.62 14.41 6.47
C GLY A 147 7.11 14.21 5.02
N ALA A 148 7.35 12.97 4.62
CA ALA A 148 7.65 12.59 3.24
C ALA A 148 7.01 11.21 2.95
N ASN A 149 5.77 11.21 2.47
CA ASN A 149 5.01 9.98 2.25
C ASN A 149 3.97 10.14 1.14
N TYR A 150 4.18 9.41 0.04
CA TYR A 150 3.17 9.22 -1.00
C TYR A 150 3.37 7.88 -1.72
N LEU A 151 2.30 7.37 -2.30
CA LEU A 151 2.31 6.21 -3.19
C LEU A 151 1.55 6.54 -4.48
N ASP A 152 2.29 6.63 -5.57
CA ASP A 152 1.73 6.74 -6.92
C ASP A 152 1.69 5.36 -7.57
N GLN A 153 0.54 5.00 -8.14
CA GLN A 153 0.35 3.72 -8.80
C GLN A 153 -0.31 3.94 -10.16
N ASP A 154 0.32 3.45 -11.22
CA ASP A 154 -0.27 3.31 -12.55
C ASP A 154 -0.45 1.83 -12.84
N ILE A 155 -1.70 1.41 -13.10
CA ILE A 155 -2.07 0.02 -13.33
C ILE A 155 -2.74 -0.10 -14.69
N TYR A 156 -2.18 -0.93 -15.56
CA TYR A 156 -2.74 -1.25 -16.87
C TYR A 156 -3.15 -2.71 -16.88
N THR A 157 -4.41 -2.98 -17.24
CA THR A 157 -4.96 -4.34 -17.26
C THR A 157 -5.48 -4.66 -18.66
N PHE A 158 -5.18 -5.86 -19.12
CA PHE A 158 -5.67 -6.44 -20.36
C PHE A 158 -6.23 -7.82 -20.08
N GLU A 159 -7.51 -8.00 -20.37
CA GLU A 159 -8.24 -9.26 -20.24
C GLU A 159 -8.86 -9.65 -21.57
N ASP A 160 -8.84 -10.93 -21.85
CA ASP A 160 -9.59 -11.49 -22.96
C ASP A 160 -10.19 -12.85 -22.54
N ASN A 161 -11.48 -13.01 -22.78
CA ASN A 161 -12.26 -14.19 -22.45
C ASN A 161 -13.00 -14.69 -23.69
N LEU A 162 -12.61 -15.85 -24.18
CA LEU A 162 -13.32 -16.54 -25.24
C LEU A 162 -14.15 -17.68 -24.65
N SER A 163 -15.47 -17.63 -24.79
CA SER A 163 -16.40 -18.70 -24.42
C SER A 163 -16.88 -19.43 -25.65
N TRP A 164 -16.72 -20.75 -25.65
CA TRP A 164 -17.15 -21.63 -26.74
C TRP A 164 -18.19 -22.64 -26.24
N TYR A 165 -19.38 -22.56 -26.80
CA TYR A 165 -20.53 -23.41 -26.45
C TYR A 165 -20.56 -24.64 -27.36
N LEU A 166 -20.34 -25.83 -26.81
CA LEU A 166 -20.27 -27.12 -27.51
C LEU A 166 -21.20 -28.13 -26.86
N GLY A 167 -22.48 -28.11 -27.25
CA GLY A 167 -23.47 -29.01 -26.65
C GLY A 167 -23.56 -28.81 -25.14
N ASN A 168 -23.19 -29.82 -24.37
CA ASN A 168 -23.22 -29.79 -22.90
C ASN A 168 -21.96 -29.17 -22.25
N HIS A 169 -21.03 -28.63 -23.04
CA HIS A 169 -19.80 -28.03 -22.58
C HIS A 169 -19.77 -26.52 -22.84
N THR A 170 -19.30 -25.75 -21.87
CA THR A 170 -18.92 -24.36 -22.05
C THR A 170 -17.45 -24.23 -21.77
N LEU A 171 -16.66 -24.19 -22.83
CA LEU A 171 -15.22 -23.98 -22.73
C LEU A 171 -14.92 -22.49 -22.63
N THR A 172 -14.11 -22.10 -21.64
CA THR A 172 -13.63 -20.74 -21.51
C THR A 172 -12.10 -20.73 -21.57
N PHE A 173 -11.57 -19.96 -22.49
CA PHE A 173 -10.13 -19.68 -22.59
C PHE A 173 -9.92 -18.20 -22.33
N GLY A 174 -8.91 -17.86 -21.55
CA GLY A 174 -8.71 -16.46 -21.29
C GLY A 174 -7.31 -16.11 -20.86
N THR A 175 -7.07 -14.80 -20.84
CA THR A 175 -5.86 -14.20 -20.30
C THR A 175 -6.23 -13.00 -19.45
N HIS A 176 -5.45 -12.76 -18.39
CA HIS A 176 -5.55 -11.57 -17.54
C HIS A 176 -4.13 -11.08 -17.24
N ASN A 177 -3.79 -9.94 -17.78
CA ASN A 177 -2.44 -9.40 -17.70
C ASN A 177 -2.49 -8.02 -17.05
N GLU A 178 -1.64 -7.81 -16.06
CA GLU A 178 -1.52 -6.55 -15.36
C GLU A 178 -0.07 -6.06 -15.44
N ILE A 179 0.10 -4.77 -15.72
CA ILE A 179 1.38 -4.07 -15.69
C ILE A 179 1.26 -2.94 -14.68
N TYR A 180 2.25 -2.84 -13.80
CA TYR A 180 2.27 -1.90 -12.69
C TYR A 180 3.49 -1.00 -12.76
N ARG A 181 3.28 0.26 -12.51
CA ARG A 181 4.32 1.23 -12.22
C ARG A 181 4.00 1.87 -10.89
N MET A 182 4.89 1.78 -9.94
CA MET A 182 4.73 2.32 -8.60
C MET A 182 5.88 3.24 -8.27
N LYS A 183 5.57 4.37 -7.66
CA LYS A 183 6.52 5.29 -7.09
C LYS A 183 6.14 5.51 -5.63
N ASN A 184 6.99 5.06 -4.70
CA ASN A 184 6.72 5.07 -3.27
C ASN A 184 7.75 5.95 -2.55
N LEU A 185 7.33 7.12 -2.09
CA LEU A 185 8.11 7.95 -1.17
C LEU A 185 7.74 7.57 0.25
N PHE A 186 8.73 7.13 1.01
CA PHE A 186 8.53 6.82 2.42
C PHE A 186 9.80 7.09 3.21
N ILE A 187 9.94 8.31 3.74
CA ILE A 187 11.07 8.71 4.56
C ILE A 187 10.57 9.03 5.96
N GLN A 188 10.82 8.12 6.89
CA GLN A 188 10.50 8.33 8.30
C GLN A 188 11.48 9.31 8.94
N ALA A 189 11.05 10.05 9.97
CA ALA A 189 11.88 11.00 10.68
C ALA A 189 12.59 12.02 9.77
N VAL A 190 11.99 12.40 8.64
CA VAL A 190 12.61 13.30 7.64
C VAL A 190 12.93 14.70 8.21
N ASN A 191 12.23 15.11 9.25
CA ASN A 191 12.46 16.38 9.96
C ASN A 191 13.23 16.20 11.28
N GLY A 192 13.77 15.00 11.52
CA GLY A 192 14.32 14.62 12.82
C GLY A 192 13.25 14.23 13.83
N SER A 193 13.57 13.26 14.67
CA SER A 193 12.66 12.77 15.72
C SER A 193 13.41 12.60 17.02
N TRP A 194 12.92 13.23 18.07
CA TRP A 194 13.48 13.21 19.42
C TRP A 194 12.57 12.47 20.38
N TYR A 195 13.15 11.64 21.22
CA TYR A 195 12.40 10.76 22.14
C TYR A 195 12.83 11.01 23.58
N TYR A 196 11.85 11.25 24.44
CA TYR A 196 12.03 11.53 25.87
C TYR A 196 11.26 10.50 26.71
N ASN A 197 11.88 10.00 27.78
CA ASN A 197 11.29 9.00 28.64
C ASN A 197 10.31 9.57 29.68
N SER A 198 10.32 10.89 29.90
CA SER A 198 9.39 11.56 30.79
C SER A 198 9.24 13.04 30.42
N LEU A 199 8.20 13.66 30.96
CA LEU A 199 7.99 15.10 30.83
C LEU A 199 9.17 15.90 31.43
N ASP A 200 9.69 15.50 32.59
CA ASP A 200 10.81 16.18 33.24
C ASP A 200 12.07 16.17 32.37
N LEU A 201 12.36 15.05 31.70
CA LEU A 201 13.48 14.95 30.78
C LEU A 201 13.29 15.81 29.53
N PHE A 202 12.04 15.93 29.05
CA PHE A 202 11.73 16.84 27.96
C PHE A 202 11.91 18.32 28.37
N MET A 203 11.44 18.69 29.55
CA MET A 203 11.61 20.06 30.06
C MET A 203 13.09 20.43 30.28
N GLN A 204 13.96 19.45 30.51
CA GLN A 204 15.42 19.61 30.66
C GLN A 204 16.17 19.45 29.33
N ASP A 205 15.47 19.18 28.23
CA ASP A 205 16.05 18.86 26.90
C ASP A 205 17.09 17.73 26.96
N LYS A 206 16.68 16.60 27.59
CA LYS A 206 17.52 15.39 27.72
C LYS A 206 16.88 14.20 27.00
N PRO A 207 16.93 14.16 25.65
CA PRO A 207 16.43 13.04 24.88
C PRO A 207 17.28 11.78 25.09
N TYR A 208 16.64 10.61 25.06
CA TYR A 208 17.36 9.33 25.09
C TYR A 208 17.64 8.77 23.71
N GLN A 209 16.95 9.26 22.68
CA GLN A 209 17.11 8.82 21.31
C GLN A 209 16.83 9.99 20.35
N TYR A 210 17.60 10.02 19.28
CA TYR A 210 17.37 10.84 18.11
C TYR A 210 17.39 9.97 16.86
N SER A 211 16.49 10.21 15.92
CA SER A 211 16.47 9.57 14.61
C SER A 211 16.32 10.62 13.52
N TYR A 212 17.05 10.43 12.42
CA TYR A 212 16.95 11.26 11.24
C TYR A 212 17.19 10.41 10.00
N LYS A 213 16.34 10.57 8.97
CA LYS A 213 16.53 9.94 7.66
C LYS A 213 16.44 11.00 6.57
N TYR A 214 17.25 10.83 5.55
CA TYR A 214 17.34 11.75 4.42
C TYR A 214 17.77 11.00 3.16
N THR A 215 17.64 11.63 2.00
CA THR A 215 18.15 11.11 0.74
C THR A 215 19.60 11.52 0.54
N ASP A 216 20.43 10.61 0.03
CA ASP A 216 21.80 10.92 -0.34
C ASP A 216 21.82 11.88 -1.54
N PRO A 217 22.31 13.12 -1.41
CA PRO A 217 22.24 14.11 -2.48
C PRO A 217 23.09 13.75 -3.70
N GLU A 218 24.16 12.98 -3.53
CA GLU A 218 25.02 12.56 -4.64
C GLU A 218 24.33 11.51 -5.50
N LEU A 219 23.59 10.58 -4.88
CA LEU A 219 22.90 9.49 -5.57
C LEU A 219 21.51 9.90 -6.09
N THR A 220 20.89 10.92 -5.49
CA THR A 220 19.53 11.36 -5.85
C THR A 220 19.51 12.66 -6.66
N GLY A 221 20.70 13.21 -7.00
CA GLY A 221 20.80 14.50 -7.70
C GLY A 221 20.28 15.68 -6.88
N GLY A 222 20.34 15.59 -5.56
CA GLY A 222 19.85 16.62 -4.63
C GLY A 222 18.34 16.58 -4.38
N ASP A 223 17.60 15.59 -4.91
CA ASP A 223 16.17 15.43 -4.64
C ASP A 223 15.96 14.90 -3.21
N THR A 224 15.48 15.76 -2.33
CA THR A 224 15.18 15.44 -0.91
C THR A 224 13.92 14.61 -0.74
N GLN A 225 13.10 14.48 -1.79
CA GLN A 225 11.90 13.66 -1.85
C GLN A 225 12.03 12.55 -2.92
N TRP A 226 13.25 12.07 -3.12
CA TRP A 226 13.51 11.01 -4.07
C TRP A 226 12.75 9.73 -3.69
N ALA A 227 12.09 9.15 -4.67
CA ALA A 227 11.35 7.92 -4.53
C ALA A 227 11.64 6.97 -5.70
N PRO A 228 12.03 5.73 -5.45
CA PRO A 228 12.28 4.77 -6.51
C PRO A 228 10.98 4.41 -7.22
N ALA A 229 11.09 4.16 -8.54
CA ALA A 229 10.02 3.59 -9.32
C ALA A 229 10.24 2.09 -9.47
N MET A 230 9.29 1.29 -9.01
CA MET A 230 9.22 -0.14 -9.28
C MET A 230 8.28 -0.40 -10.45
N LYS A 231 8.71 -1.24 -11.39
CA LYS A 231 7.90 -1.73 -12.51
C LYS A 231 7.75 -3.24 -12.41
N SER A 232 6.53 -3.73 -12.49
CA SER A 232 6.24 -5.17 -12.41
C SER A 232 5.06 -5.54 -13.28
N GLY A 233 4.84 -6.82 -13.48
CA GLY A 233 3.70 -7.35 -14.19
C GLY A 233 3.28 -8.70 -13.65
N GLN A 234 2.05 -9.07 -13.93
CA GLN A 234 1.53 -10.42 -13.70
C GLN A 234 0.79 -10.85 -14.96
N PHE A 235 1.22 -11.95 -15.54
CA PHE A 235 0.63 -12.52 -16.75
C PHE A 235 -0.12 -13.78 -16.39
N GLY A 236 -1.41 -13.83 -16.66
CA GLY A 236 -2.27 -14.96 -16.35
C GLY A 236 -2.94 -15.53 -17.58
N PHE A 237 -2.91 -16.86 -17.70
CA PHE A 237 -3.59 -17.62 -18.76
C PHE A 237 -4.40 -18.71 -18.13
N TYR A 238 -5.60 -18.97 -18.64
CA TYR A 238 -6.48 -19.99 -18.10
C TYR A 238 -7.35 -20.66 -19.15
N ALA A 239 -7.67 -21.91 -18.85
CA ALA A 239 -8.65 -22.69 -19.56
C ALA A 239 -9.58 -23.38 -18.55
N GLN A 240 -10.88 -23.35 -18.82
CA GLN A 240 -11.90 -23.95 -17.97
C GLN A 240 -12.98 -24.58 -18.82
N ASP A 241 -13.50 -25.71 -18.36
CA ASP A 241 -14.71 -26.31 -18.88
C ASP A 241 -15.81 -26.32 -17.80
N LYS A 242 -16.98 -25.89 -18.17
CA LYS A 242 -18.20 -26.13 -17.43
C LYS A 242 -19.01 -27.19 -18.22
N TRP A 243 -19.06 -28.39 -17.67
CA TRP A 243 -19.75 -29.53 -18.25
C TRP A 243 -21.10 -29.77 -17.57
N ASP A 244 -22.16 -29.63 -18.33
CA ASP A 244 -23.49 -30.00 -17.91
C ASP A 244 -23.66 -31.52 -18.11
N VAL A 245 -23.20 -32.31 -17.10
CA VAL A 245 -23.16 -33.79 -17.16
C VAL A 245 -24.57 -34.35 -17.24
N SER A 246 -25.55 -33.72 -16.59
CA SER A 246 -26.96 -34.02 -16.67
C SER A 246 -27.79 -32.74 -16.35
N ASN A 247 -29.08 -32.79 -16.47
CA ASN A 247 -30.01 -31.71 -16.12
C ASN A 247 -29.82 -31.26 -14.64
N ASN A 248 -29.36 -32.17 -13.79
CA ASN A 248 -29.25 -31.94 -12.35
C ASN A 248 -27.82 -31.82 -11.87
N PHE A 249 -26.80 -32.11 -12.69
CA PHE A 249 -25.39 -32.12 -12.25
C PHE A 249 -24.48 -31.38 -13.25
N ASN A 250 -23.82 -30.38 -12.74
CA ASN A 250 -22.78 -29.63 -13.46
C ASN A 250 -21.42 -29.84 -12.78
N LEU A 251 -20.38 -30.03 -13.56
CA LEU A 251 -18.98 -30.10 -13.17
C LEU A 251 -18.23 -28.93 -13.80
N THR A 252 -17.45 -28.20 -13.04
CA THR A 252 -16.57 -27.17 -13.56
C THR A 252 -15.15 -27.51 -13.16
N TYR A 253 -14.23 -27.53 -14.11
CA TYR A 253 -12.80 -27.76 -13.86
C TYR A 253 -11.96 -26.89 -14.77
N GLY A 254 -10.76 -26.53 -14.30
CA GLY A 254 -9.89 -25.67 -15.05
C GLY A 254 -8.52 -25.51 -14.43
N LEU A 255 -7.64 -24.93 -15.21
CA LEU A 255 -6.28 -24.58 -14.81
C LEU A 255 -6.04 -23.11 -15.14
N ARG A 256 -5.44 -22.39 -14.20
CA ARG A 256 -4.85 -21.07 -14.42
C ARG A 256 -3.35 -21.13 -14.17
N ILE A 257 -2.61 -20.40 -14.96
CA ILE A 257 -1.17 -20.21 -14.84
C ILE A 257 -0.93 -18.72 -14.63
N ASP A 258 -0.20 -18.34 -13.58
CA ASP A 258 0.20 -16.96 -13.32
C ASP A 258 1.71 -16.84 -13.30
N ILE A 259 2.25 -15.79 -13.92
CA ILE A 259 3.67 -15.50 -14.03
C ILE A 259 3.92 -14.07 -13.54
N PRO A 260 4.25 -13.88 -12.24
CA PRO A 260 4.67 -12.58 -11.73
C PRO A 260 6.09 -12.26 -12.18
N VAL A 261 6.33 -11.01 -12.61
CA VAL A 261 7.62 -10.53 -13.10
C VAL A 261 7.90 -9.14 -12.52
N ILE A 262 9.13 -8.89 -12.09
CA ILE A 262 9.62 -7.56 -11.75
C ILE A 262 10.56 -7.12 -12.87
N PHE A 263 10.31 -5.94 -13.48
CA PHE A 263 10.99 -5.52 -14.71
C PHE A 263 12.27 -4.73 -14.48
N ASN A 264 12.47 -4.16 -13.27
CA ASN A 264 13.67 -3.41 -12.92
C ASN A 264 14.17 -3.80 -11.55
N ASN A 265 15.46 -3.68 -11.33
CA ASN A 265 16.09 -3.99 -10.06
C ASN A 265 16.16 -2.75 -9.15
N PRO A 266 16.16 -2.93 -7.82
CA PRO A 266 16.59 -1.89 -6.89
C PRO A 266 18.09 -1.61 -7.07
N THR A 267 18.56 -0.48 -6.54
CA THR A 267 19.98 -0.15 -6.58
C THR A 267 20.79 -1.17 -5.78
N GLU A 268 21.87 -1.67 -6.38
CA GLU A 268 22.77 -2.62 -5.73
C GLU A 268 23.49 -1.94 -4.55
N ASN A 269 23.63 -2.70 -3.45
CA ASN A 269 24.45 -2.32 -2.31
C ASN A 269 25.68 -3.26 -2.21
N PRO A 270 26.81 -2.89 -2.80
CA PRO A 270 28.00 -3.76 -2.84
C PRO A 270 28.51 -4.11 -1.45
N THR A 271 28.51 -3.15 -0.52
CA THR A 271 29.00 -3.35 0.86
C THR A 271 28.17 -4.39 1.60
N PHE A 272 26.82 -4.29 1.47
CA PHE A 272 25.95 -5.30 2.07
C PHE A 272 26.14 -6.67 1.42
N ASN A 273 26.22 -6.72 0.09
CA ASN A 273 26.36 -7.97 -0.67
C ASN A 273 27.68 -8.70 -0.32
N GLU A 274 28.76 -7.96 -0.17
CA GLU A 274 30.05 -8.53 0.26
C GLU A 274 29.97 -9.06 1.71
N TYR A 275 29.40 -8.27 2.64
CA TYR A 275 29.21 -8.71 4.02
C TYR A 275 28.33 -9.96 4.11
N ALA A 276 27.21 -10.00 3.39
CA ALA A 276 26.32 -11.15 3.38
C ALA A 276 27.02 -12.41 2.88
N ALA A 277 27.82 -12.28 1.81
CA ALA A 277 28.62 -13.40 1.28
C ALA A 277 29.67 -13.90 2.29
N GLN A 278 30.37 -12.99 2.99
CA GLN A 278 31.34 -13.35 4.04
C GLN A 278 30.69 -14.07 5.23
N GLN A 279 29.45 -13.74 5.56
CA GLN A 279 28.67 -14.40 6.61
C GLN A 279 27.94 -15.67 6.14
N GLY A 280 28.02 -16.03 4.87
CA GLY A 280 27.35 -17.21 4.29
C GLY A 280 25.84 -17.01 4.09
N PHE A 281 25.33 -15.77 4.07
CA PHE A 281 23.93 -15.49 3.77
C PHE A 281 23.70 -15.45 2.25
N ASN A 282 22.68 -16.17 1.80
CA ASN A 282 22.22 -16.07 0.41
C ASN A 282 21.21 -14.90 0.27
N ALA A 283 21.68 -13.68 0.53
CA ALA A 283 20.88 -12.46 0.43
C ALA A 283 21.67 -11.41 -0.35
N ARG A 284 21.01 -10.79 -1.34
CA ARG A 284 21.60 -9.72 -2.15
C ARG A 284 20.64 -8.58 -2.34
N VAL A 285 21.14 -7.36 -2.21
CA VAL A 285 20.46 -6.13 -2.60
C VAL A 285 20.84 -5.78 -4.04
N GLY A 286 19.86 -5.42 -4.85
CA GLY A 286 20.05 -5.14 -6.28
C GLY A 286 19.57 -6.25 -7.20
N GLU A 287 19.14 -7.39 -6.65
CA GLU A 287 18.59 -8.51 -7.43
C GLU A 287 17.12 -8.78 -7.06
N ASN A 288 16.33 -9.12 -8.07
CA ASN A 288 14.96 -9.57 -7.87
C ASN A 288 14.87 -11.10 -7.91
N PRO A 289 13.88 -11.70 -7.23
CA PRO A 289 13.59 -13.10 -7.43
C PRO A 289 13.22 -13.37 -8.90
N SER A 290 13.71 -14.50 -9.42
CA SER A 290 13.36 -14.95 -10.78
C SER A 290 11.85 -15.18 -10.91
N ALA A 291 11.30 -14.87 -12.08
CA ALA A 291 9.93 -15.19 -12.41
C ALA A 291 9.66 -16.70 -12.23
N LYS A 292 8.56 -17.04 -11.60
CA LYS A 292 8.11 -18.42 -11.40
C LYS A 292 6.73 -18.61 -11.96
N VAL A 293 6.50 -19.76 -12.57
CA VAL A 293 5.18 -20.17 -13.06
C VAL A 293 4.40 -20.76 -11.88
N LEU A 294 3.23 -20.17 -11.59
CA LEU A 294 2.35 -20.58 -10.51
C LEU A 294 1.12 -21.24 -11.11
N PHE A 295 0.82 -22.46 -10.68
CA PHE A 295 -0.30 -23.25 -11.17
C PHE A 295 -1.47 -23.21 -10.21
N SER A 296 -2.65 -22.92 -10.72
CA SER A 296 -3.90 -22.78 -9.95
C SER A 296 -5.00 -23.69 -10.53
N PRO A 297 -4.90 -25.01 -10.32
CA PRO A 297 -5.95 -25.94 -10.71
C PRO A 297 -7.18 -25.75 -9.81
N ARG A 298 -8.37 -25.94 -10.38
CA ARG A 298 -9.64 -25.88 -9.65
C ARG A 298 -10.65 -26.86 -10.20
N VAL A 299 -11.50 -27.40 -9.32
CA VAL A 299 -12.65 -28.21 -9.65
C VAL A 299 -13.81 -27.83 -8.74
N GLY A 300 -14.99 -27.80 -9.27
CA GLY A 300 -16.21 -27.52 -8.54
C GLY A 300 -17.41 -28.25 -9.14
N PHE A 301 -18.42 -28.48 -8.34
CA PHE A 301 -19.65 -29.11 -8.78
C PHE A 301 -20.88 -28.38 -8.24
N ARG A 302 -21.98 -28.58 -8.96
CA ARG A 302 -23.31 -28.15 -8.58
C ARG A 302 -24.27 -29.30 -8.87
N TRP A 303 -25.03 -29.76 -7.87
CA TRP A 303 -25.90 -30.90 -7.94
C TRP A 303 -27.26 -30.61 -7.32
N TYR A 304 -28.30 -30.68 -8.11
CA TYR A 304 -29.66 -30.74 -7.62
C TYR A 304 -30.03 -32.21 -7.30
N THR A 305 -30.35 -32.48 -6.04
CA THR A 305 -30.58 -33.87 -5.56
C THR A 305 -31.90 -34.47 -6.06
N ASN A 306 -32.76 -33.67 -6.68
CA ASN A 306 -34.03 -34.08 -7.23
C ASN A 306 -34.42 -33.22 -8.46
N ASP A 307 -35.29 -33.74 -9.30
CA ASP A 307 -35.76 -33.09 -10.52
C ASP A 307 -36.62 -31.84 -10.27
N SER A 308 -37.15 -31.68 -9.06
CA SER A 308 -37.86 -30.44 -8.68
C SER A 308 -36.94 -29.28 -8.34
N HIS A 309 -35.63 -29.47 -8.38
CA HIS A 309 -34.56 -28.48 -8.10
C HIS A 309 -34.69 -27.77 -6.74
N LYS A 310 -35.33 -28.42 -5.75
CA LYS A 310 -35.59 -27.84 -4.42
C LYS A 310 -34.34 -27.86 -3.52
N THR A 311 -33.46 -28.84 -3.70
CA THR A 311 -32.27 -29.00 -2.89
C THR A 311 -31.04 -28.97 -3.77
N LEU A 312 -30.17 -28.00 -3.50
CA LEU A 312 -28.90 -27.79 -4.21
C LEU A 312 -27.70 -28.08 -3.28
N LEU A 313 -26.85 -29.03 -3.68
CA LEU A 313 -25.52 -29.22 -3.13
C LEU A 313 -24.49 -28.62 -4.08
N ARG A 314 -23.52 -27.92 -3.54
CA ARG A 314 -22.40 -27.36 -4.30
C ARG A 314 -21.13 -27.42 -3.47
N GLY A 315 -20.01 -27.64 -4.13
CA GLY A 315 -18.71 -27.69 -3.48
C GLY A 315 -17.59 -27.53 -4.52
N GLY A 316 -16.37 -27.35 -4.03
CA GLY A 316 -15.20 -27.26 -4.89
C GLY A 316 -13.92 -27.16 -4.08
N VAL A 317 -12.82 -27.43 -4.76
CA VAL A 317 -11.47 -27.29 -4.24
C VAL A 317 -10.57 -26.70 -5.32
N GLY A 318 -9.57 -25.94 -4.93
CA GLY A 318 -8.60 -25.35 -5.87
C GLY A 318 -7.43 -24.69 -5.16
N ILE A 319 -6.41 -24.43 -5.95
CA ILE A 319 -5.28 -23.58 -5.59
C ILE A 319 -5.51 -22.23 -6.24
N PHE A 320 -5.30 -21.15 -5.48
CA PHE A 320 -5.54 -19.80 -5.94
C PHE A 320 -4.29 -18.96 -5.71
N THR A 321 -3.85 -18.25 -6.75
CA THR A 321 -2.76 -17.29 -6.68
C THR A 321 -3.34 -15.89 -6.50
N GLY A 322 -2.95 -15.22 -5.41
CA GLY A 322 -3.29 -13.82 -5.17
C GLY A 322 -2.23 -12.87 -5.72
N ARG A 323 -2.59 -11.59 -5.80
CA ARG A 323 -1.65 -10.51 -6.10
C ARG A 323 -0.72 -10.29 -4.91
N VAL A 324 0.58 -10.12 -5.17
CA VAL A 324 1.54 -9.73 -4.13
C VAL A 324 1.26 -8.30 -3.69
N PRO A 325 1.25 -8.00 -2.38
CA PRO A 325 1.15 -6.63 -1.89
C PRO A 325 2.36 -5.81 -2.35
N PHE A 326 2.16 -4.93 -3.33
CA PHE A 326 3.26 -4.21 -3.98
C PHE A 326 3.98 -3.23 -3.07
N VAL A 327 3.31 -2.71 -2.04
CA VAL A 327 3.95 -1.85 -1.04
C VAL A 327 5.12 -2.56 -0.35
N TRP A 328 5.06 -3.88 -0.16
CA TRP A 328 6.17 -4.64 0.42
C TRP A 328 7.36 -4.72 -0.52
N LEU A 329 7.11 -4.92 -1.81
CA LEU A 329 8.16 -4.94 -2.83
C LEU A 329 8.75 -3.55 -3.04
N SER A 330 7.92 -2.50 -3.10
CA SER A 330 8.40 -1.12 -3.27
C SER A 330 9.25 -0.65 -2.08
N ASN A 331 8.96 -1.14 -0.87
CA ASN A 331 9.81 -0.88 0.30
C ASN A 331 11.21 -1.50 0.16
N ALA A 332 11.37 -2.63 -0.53
CA ALA A 332 12.69 -3.18 -0.83
C ALA A 332 13.50 -2.26 -1.75
N PHE A 333 12.83 -1.57 -2.69
CA PHE A 333 13.46 -0.56 -3.54
C PHE A 333 13.88 0.69 -2.77
N ASN A 334 13.12 1.07 -1.75
CA ASN A 334 13.45 2.22 -0.88
C ASN A 334 14.60 1.94 0.10
N ASN A 335 14.70 0.71 0.58
CA ASN A 335 15.59 0.36 1.69
C ASN A 335 16.85 -0.38 1.23
N THR A 336 17.44 0.03 0.11
CA THR A 336 18.71 -0.53 -0.40
C THR A 336 19.90 -0.16 0.48
N GLY A 337 19.78 0.90 1.29
CA GLY A 337 20.89 1.49 2.05
C GLY A 337 21.80 2.38 1.19
N MET A 338 21.43 2.65 -0.06
CA MET A 338 22.19 3.51 -0.97
C MET A 338 21.60 4.93 -0.99
N GLU A 339 20.43 5.12 -1.59
CA GLU A 339 19.82 6.44 -1.77
C GLU A 339 19.23 7.00 -0.48
N MET A 340 18.75 6.11 0.41
CA MET A 340 18.24 6.49 1.72
C MET A 340 19.32 6.30 2.77
N LYS A 341 19.71 7.40 3.41
CA LYS A 341 20.61 7.41 4.55
C LYS A 341 19.83 7.69 5.82
N GLY A 342 20.38 7.29 6.93
CA GLY A 342 19.77 7.60 8.21
C GLY A 342 20.68 7.30 9.36
N THR A 343 20.41 7.98 10.46
CA THR A 343 21.07 7.71 11.73
C THR A 343 20.05 7.57 12.83
N THR A 344 20.32 6.67 13.76
CA THR A 344 19.61 6.59 15.03
C THR A 344 20.67 6.59 16.12
N ILE A 345 20.66 7.64 16.92
CA ILE A 345 21.57 7.78 18.06
C ILE A 345 20.79 7.37 19.30
N ASN A 346 21.19 6.26 19.90
CA ASN A 346 20.70 5.84 21.21
C ASN A 346 21.79 6.12 22.21
N LYS A 347 21.53 7.00 23.18
CA LYS A 347 22.51 7.25 24.23
C LYS A 347 22.11 6.54 25.51
N LYS A 348 22.75 5.41 25.73
CA LYS A 348 22.93 4.82 27.03
C LYS A 348 24.42 4.66 27.27
N ASP A 349 24.86 4.96 28.49
CA ASP A 349 26.21 4.56 28.97
C ASP A 349 26.26 3.01 29.12
N ALA A 350 27.45 2.53 29.51
CA ALA A 350 27.64 1.11 29.75
C ALA A 350 26.74 0.54 30.86
N GLU A 351 26.31 1.39 31.78
CA GLU A 351 25.41 1.08 32.90
C GLU A 351 23.92 1.16 32.52
N GLY A 352 23.60 1.57 31.28
CA GLY A 352 22.23 1.67 30.76
C GLY A 352 21.50 2.96 31.06
N ASN A 353 22.18 3.98 31.58
CA ASN A 353 21.61 5.31 31.79
C ASN A 353 21.57 6.11 30.49
N TYR A 354 20.58 6.98 30.33
CA TYR A 354 20.48 7.83 29.16
C TYR A 354 21.49 8.97 29.23
N LEU A 355 22.33 9.06 28.21
CA LEU A 355 23.24 10.20 28.04
C LEU A 355 22.50 11.37 27.37
N ASN A 356 22.97 12.61 27.66
CA ASN A 356 22.51 13.80 26.95
C ASN A 356 23.00 13.76 25.49
N ILE A 357 22.10 13.99 24.53
CA ILE A 357 22.40 14.04 23.10
C ILE A 357 22.62 15.49 22.64
N ALA A 358 22.42 16.47 23.51
CA ALA A 358 22.66 17.88 23.19
C ALA A 358 24.09 18.17 22.81
#